data_148682681193ee5784ed81f5a0da5ece
#
_entry.id   148682681193ee5784ed81f5a0da5ece
#
_cell.length_a   1.000
_cell.length_b   1.000
_cell.length_c   1.000
_cell.angle_alpha   90.00
_cell.angle_beta   90.00
_cell.angle_gamma   90.00
#
_symmetry.space_group_name_H-M   'P 1'
#
loop_
_entity.id
_entity.type
_entity.pdbx_description
1 polymer ?
#
loop_
_entity_poly.entity_id
_entity_poly.type
_entity_poly.pdbx_seq_one_letter_code
_entity_poly.pdbx_strand_id
1 'polypeptide(L)'
;MTVEIVCPQCNFSKSIPRERIPEGARWATCPQCKHRFSFAPPKGEVSVEQGEKEAGAEDRVERGAPPWENRSELGLWQGIYQTFKAVLFSPDELFGTMTHKGGIMEPLAFGLLLGSIGSMFGFFWQFLMMSGSLLALGEELVGRVSMSLIFFAIIIVSPLFVAVTMFIGSAILHLLLRIVRVGKNGFEATFRVVSYSQATQICAVIPFIGGFIGGLWILIVQIIGLREIHETSYLRVILALLIPVALILLLVLAIVIPLLVFGLG
;
A
#
# COMPACT_ATOMS: atom_id res chain seq x y z
N MET A 1 10.38 50.13 8.34
CA MET A 1 9.35 49.07 8.38
C MET A 1 8.70 49.10 9.75
N THR A 2 7.37 49.12 9.85
CA THR A 2 6.61 49.10 11.11
C THR A 2 6.08 47.68 11.37
N VAL A 3 6.10 47.26 12.61
CA VAL A 3 5.56 45.95 13.06
C VAL A 3 4.31 46.27 13.86
N GLU A 4 3.19 45.63 13.49
CA GLU A 4 1.92 45.75 14.22
C GLU A 4 1.86 44.66 15.31
N ILE A 5 1.66 45.07 16.56
CA ILE A 5 1.56 44.18 17.71
C ILE A 5 0.11 44.25 18.21
N VAL A 6 -0.58 43.09 18.19
CA VAL A 6 -1.97 42.94 18.66
C VAL A 6 -2.01 42.21 19.99
N CYS A 7 -2.72 42.76 20.96
CA CYS A 7 -2.91 42.12 22.26
C CYS A 7 -3.99 41.02 22.16
N PRO A 8 -3.68 39.77 22.54
CA PRO A 8 -4.63 38.65 22.45
C PRO A 8 -5.82 38.76 23.44
N GLN A 9 -5.71 39.62 24.46
CA GLN A 9 -6.75 39.73 25.48
C GLN A 9 -7.76 40.87 25.23
N CYS A 10 -7.32 42.02 24.65
CA CYS A 10 -8.18 43.18 24.44
C CYS A 10 -8.20 43.68 22.99
N ASN A 11 -7.56 42.98 22.07
CA ASN A 11 -7.42 43.29 20.64
C ASN A 11 -6.85 44.71 20.36
N PHE A 12 -6.20 45.33 21.35
CA PHE A 12 -5.51 46.58 21.14
C PHE A 12 -4.32 46.38 20.21
N SER A 13 -4.29 47.10 19.07
CA SER A 13 -3.18 47.08 18.13
C SER A 13 -2.32 48.31 18.20
N LYS A 14 -1.00 48.16 18.05
CA LYS A 14 -0.05 49.27 17.99
C LYS A 14 1.05 48.98 17.00
N SER A 15 1.23 49.87 16.04
CA SER A 15 2.34 49.85 15.08
C SER A 15 3.60 50.48 15.69
N ILE A 16 4.68 49.75 15.74
CA ILE A 16 5.98 50.20 16.29
C ILE A 16 7.05 50.06 15.20
N PRO A 17 7.90 51.07 14.97
CA PRO A 17 9.05 50.94 14.09
C PRO A 17 9.97 49.84 14.57
N ARG A 18 10.43 48.96 13.66
CA ARG A 18 11.27 47.81 13.98
C ARG A 18 12.54 48.18 14.76
N GLU A 19 13.09 49.34 14.48
CA GLU A 19 14.30 49.85 15.13
C GLU A 19 14.13 50.12 16.64
N ARG A 20 12.90 50.22 17.14
CA ARG A 20 12.58 50.39 18.57
C ARG A 20 12.31 49.13 19.31
N ILE A 21 12.36 47.96 18.63
CA ILE A 21 12.16 46.66 19.25
C ILE A 21 13.56 46.06 19.53
N PRO A 22 13.93 45.81 20.81
CA PRO A 22 15.24 45.23 21.14
C PRO A 22 15.42 43.87 20.49
N GLU A 23 16.63 43.57 19.98
CA GLU A 23 16.96 42.24 19.44
C GLU A 23 16.79 41.18 20.54
N GLY A 24 15.93 40.18 20.27
CA GLY A 24 15.63 39.12 21.24
C GLY A 24 14.44 39.38 22.17
N ALA A 25 13.68 40.47 21.98
CA ALA A 25 12.45 40.68 22.73
C ALA A 25 11.42 39.60 22.45
N ARG A 26 11.07 38.78 23.48
CA ARG A 26 10.09 37.70 23.40
C ARG A 26 8.76 38.01 24.08
N TRP A 27 8.67 39.11 24.82
CA TRP A 27 7.51 39.46 25.62
C TRP A 27 7.13 40.91 25.40
N ALA A 28 5.83 41.17 25.26
CA ALA A 28 5.25 42.50 25.19
C ALA A 28 4.19 42.67 26.28
N THR A 29 4.06 43.91 26.79
CA THR A 29 3.03 44.27 27.78
C THR A 29 2.06 45.24 27.12
N CYS A 30 0.78 44.91 27.11
CA CYS A 30 -0.25 45.76 26.55
C CYS A 30 -0.40 47.05 27.38
N PRO A 31 -0.37 48.27 26.77
CA PRO A 31 -0.52 49.48 27.50
C PRO A 31 -1.96 49.71 28.01
N GLN A 32 -2.96 49.07 27.39
CA GLN A 32 -4.35 49.22 27.72
C GLN A 32 -4.83 48.32 28.84
N CYS A 33 -4.56 46.98 28.77
CA CYS A 33 -5.01 45.99 29.75
C CYS A 33 -3.91 45.46 30.65
N LYS A 34 -2.66 45.91 30.50
CA LYS A 34 -1.46 45.48 31.24
C LYS A 34 -1.14 43.99 31.12
N HIS A 35 -1.82 43.28 30.25
CA HIS A 35 -1.55 41.87 30.02
C HIS A 35 -0.18 41.68 29.34
N ARG A 36 0.61 40.73 29.88
CA ARG A 36 1.91 40.35 29.33
C ARG A 36 1.74 39.11 28.45
N PHE A 37 2.13 39.21 27.19
CA PHE A 37 1.99 38.13 26.20
C PHE A 37 3.29 37.91 25.44
N SER A 38 3.46 36.69 24.91
CA SER A 38 4.62 36.37 24.10
C SER A 38 4.51 37.04 22.72
N PHE A 39 5.58 37.63 22.30
CA PHE A 39 5.72 38.33 21.04
C PHE A 39 6.98 37.84 20.33
N ALA A 40 6.85 37.33 19.11
CA ALA A 40 7.97 37.00 18.25
C ALA A 40 8.15 38.10 17.22
N PRO A 41 9.22 38.92 17.30
CA PRO A 41 9.50 39.88 16.24
C PRO A 41 9.82 39.11 14.94
N PRO A 42 9.32 39.54 13.78
CA PRO A 42 9.67 38.93 12.51
C PRO A 42 11.18 39.00 12.31
N LYS A 43 11.85 37.85 12.27
CA LYS A 43 13.27 37.76 11.85
C LYS A 43 13.35 38.31 10.44
N GLY A 44 14.34 39.18 10.18
CA GLY A 44 14.59 39.73 8.85
C GLY A 44 14.69 38.66 7.80
N GLU A 45 14.13 38.96 6.62
CA GLU A 45 14.10 38.12 5.43
C GLU A 45 13.40 36.77 5.62
N VAL A 46 12.09 36.82 5.77
CA VAL A 46 11.25 35.67 5.44
C VAL A 46 11.06 35.72 3.93
N SER A 47 11.73 34.81 3.25
CA SER A 47 11.44 34.44 1.88
C SER A 47 9.92 34.22 1.72
N VAL A 48 9.39 34.61 0.57
CA VAL A 48 7.99 34.54 0.12
C VAL A 48 7.43 33.08 0.12
N GLU A 49 8.22 32.09 0.57
CA GLU A 49 7.82 30.68 0.62
C GLU A 49 6.90 30.28 1.79
N GLN A 50 6.70 31.14 2.81
CA GLN A 50 5.81 30.78 3.94
C GLN A 50 4.35 31.18 3.74
N GLY A 51 4.05 32.12 2.85
CA GLY A 51 2.67 32.48 2.50
C GLY A 51 2.00 31.48 1.55
N GLU A 52 2.78 30.75 0.74
CA GLU A 52 2.28 29.68 -0.12
C GLU A 52 2.12 28.32 0.63
N LYS A 53 2.79 28.16 1.78
CA LYS A 53 2.62 26.94 2.60
C LYS A 53 1.34 26.92 3.44
N GLU A 54 0.76 28.06 3.79
CA GLU A 54 -0.51 28.08 4.55
C GLU A 54 -1.74 28.02 3.65
N ALA A 55 -1.66 28.49 2.41
CA ALA A 55 -2.74 28.33 1.43
C ALA A 55 -2.75 26.95 0.73
N GLY A 56 -1.68 26.16 0.88
CA GLY A 56 -1.57 24.79 0.37
C GLY A 56 -1.59 23.72 1.47
N ALA A 57 -1.90 24.08 2.72
CA ALA A 57 -2.00 23.17 3.86
C ALA A 57 -3.41 22.58 4.03
N GLU A 58 -4.38 22.99 3.22
CA GLU A 58 -5.62 22.25 3.07
C GLU A 58 -5.34 20.98 2.27
N ASP A 59 -5.34 19.84 2.96
CA ASP A 59 -5.33 18.47 2.43
C ASP A 59 -3.98 17.77 2.19
N ARG A 60 -2.92 18.10 2.91
CA ARG A 60 -1.85 17.11 3.08
C ARG A 60 -2.27 16.09 4.14
N VAL A 61 -2.92 15.02 3.68
CA VAL A 61 -3.10 13.80 4.49
C VAL A 61 -1.73 13.45 5.09
N GLU A 62 -1.59 13.56 6.43
CA GLU A 62 -0.37 13.13 7.12
C GLU A 62 -0.19 11.64 6.85
N ARG A 63 0.80 11.30 6.01
CA ARG A 63 1.10 9.92 5.69
C ARG A 63 1.82 9.28 6.84
N GLY A 64 1.23 8.23 7.38
CA GLY A 64 1.70 7.48 8.53
C GLY A 64 2.08 6.03 8.19
N ALA A 65 2.60 5.33 9.18
CA ALA A 65 2.81 3.89 9.09
C ALA A 65 1.47 3.15 9.32
N PRO A 66 1.22 2.03 8.61
CA PRO A 66 0.03 1.21 8.86
C PRO A 66 0.10 0.57 10.27
N PRO A 67 -1.05 0.12 10.83
CA PRO A 67 -1.11 -0.44 12.19
C PRO A 67 -0.14 -1.60 12.45
N TRP A 68 0.16 -2.43 11.45
CA TRP A 68 1.16 -3.49 11.53
C TRP A 68 2.57 -2.96 11.86
N GLU A 69 2.97 -1.86 11.27
CA GLU A 69 4.28 -1.24 11.49
C GLU A 69 4.37 -0.57 12.86
N ASN A 70 3.22 -0.18 13.44
CA ASN A 70 3.09 0.39 14.79
C ASN A 70 2.74 -0.66 15.87
N ARG A 71 2.96 -1.96 15.59
CA ARG A 71 2.62 -3.05 16.52
C ARG A 71 3.38 -3.04 17.85
N SER A 72 4.50 -2.33 17.93
CA SER A 72 5.23 -2.11 19.21
C SER A 72 4.38 -1.34 20.22
N GLU A 73 3.52 -0.44 19.75
CA GLU A 73 2.63 0.37 20.59
C GLU A 73 1.25 -0.28 20.72
N LEU A 74 0.70 -0.79 19.61
CA LEU A 74 -0.65 -1.35 19.55
C LEU A 74 -0.73 -2.81 20.07
N GLY A 75 0.40 -3.54 20.06
CA GLY A 75 0.44 -4.97 20.24
C GLY A 75 0.32 -5.76 18.93
N LEU A 76 0.92 -6.96 18.92
CA LEU A 76 1.04 -7.79 17.70
C LEU A 76 -0.32 -8.12 17.06
N TRP A 77 -1.24 -8.65 17.86
CA TRP A 77 -2.55 -9.08 17.36
C TRP A 77 -3.40 -7.93 16.83
N GLN A 78 -3.35 -6.80 17.52
CA GLN A 78 -4.11 -5.63 17.13
C GLN A 78 -3.53 -5.00 15.85
N GLY A 79 -2.19 -4.96 15.70
CA GLY A 79 -1.52 -4.52 14.48
C GLY A 79 -1.89 -5.38 13.27
N ILE A 80 -1.88 -6.74 13.42
CA ILE A 80 -2.32 -7.66 12.37
C ILE A 80 -3.79 -7.42 12.01
N TYR A 81 -4.68 -7.45 13.01
CA TYR A 81 -6.12 -7.38 12.78
C TYR A 81 -6.56 -6.05 12.14
N GLN A 82 -6.05 -4.93 12.66
CA GLN A 82 -6.41 -3.61 12.14
C GLN A 82 -5.91 -3.42 10.71
N THR A 83 -4.65 -3.84 10.41
CA THR A 83 -4.13 -3.77 9.05
C THR A 83 -4.90 -4.70 8.11
N PHE A 84 -5.17 -5.94 8.54
CA PHE A 84 -5.98 -6.89 7.79
C PHE A 84 -7.37 -6.33 7.45
N LYS A 85 -8.06 -5.78 8.45
CA LYS A 85 -9.38 -5.16 8.28
C LYS A 85 -9.31 -3.97 7.32
N ALA A 86 -8.32 -3.10 7.46
CA ALA A 86 -8.15 -1.94 6.61
C ALA A 86 -7.89 -2.33 5.14
N VAL A 87 -7.03 -3.35 4.89
CA VAL A 87 -6.79 -3.85 3.54
C VAL A 87 -8.06 -4.37 2.88
N LEU A 88 -8.91 -5.09 3.62
CA LEU A 88 -10.10 -5.72 3.05
C LEU A 88 -11.28 -4.75 2.86
N PHE A 89 -11.45 -3.78 3.76
CA PHE A 89 -12.68 -2.98 3.83
C PHE A 89 -12.48 -1.49 3.62
N SER A 90 -11.25 -0.97 3.74
CA SER A 90 -10.91 0.45 3.55
C SER A 90 -9.53 0.60 2.89
N PRO A 91 -9.27 -0.06 1.73
CA PRO A 91 -7.95 -0.03 1.09
C PRO A 91 -7.56 1.37 0.61
N ASP A 92 -8.51 2.18 0.20
CA ASP A 92 -8.34 3.58 -0.19
C ASP A 92 -7.77 4.44 0.94
N GLU A 93 -8.36 4.36 2.12
CA GLU A 93 -7.88 5.05 3.32
C GLU A 93 -6.48 4.55 3.72
N LEU A 94 -6.29 3.22 3.80
CA LEU A 94 -5.01 2.63 4.19
C LEU A 94 -3.87 3.07 3.28
N PHE A 95 -4.02 2.90 1.97
CA PHE A 95 -2.96 3.22 1.00
C PHE A 95 -2.85 4.72 0.73
N GLY A 96 -3.93 5.48 0.89
CA GLY A 96 -3.95 6.94 0.77
C GLY A 96 -3.17 7.63 1.90
N THR A 97 -3.22 7.08 3.11
CA THR A 97 -2.50 7.61 4.28
C THR A 97 -1.14 6.95 4.53
N MET A 98 -0.80 5.90 3.77
CA MET A 98 0.45 5.15 3.96
C MET A 98 1.67 5.92 3.45
N THR A 99 2.78 5.88 4.22
CA THR A 99 4.07 6.42 3.78
C THR A 99 4.60 5.66 2.57
N HIS A 100 5.16 6.41 1.58
CA HIS A 100 5.74 5.82 0.38
C HIS A 100 7.09 5.12 0.66
N LYS A 101 7.79 5.59 1.68
CA LYS A 101 9.11 5.13 2.09
C LYS A 101 9.07 4.75 3.57
N GLY A 102 9.43 3.55 3.90
CA GLY A 102 9.42 2.99 5.27
C GLY A 102 10.10 1.63 5.33
N GLY A 103 10.77 1.26 4.22
CA GLY A 103 11.41 -0.04 4.06
C GLY A 103 10.47 -1.13 3.56
N ILE A 104 11.08 -2.21 3.08
CA ILE A 104 10.37 -3.36 2.51
C ILE A 104 10.15 -4.50 3.52
N MET A 105 10.87 -4.50 4.65
CA MET A 105 10.87 -5.63 5.59
C MET A 105 9.53 -5.80 6.30
N GLU A 106 8.93 -4.72 6.77
CA GLU A 106 7.65 -4.77 7.47
C GLU A 106 6.49 -5.18 6.55
N PRO A 107 6.33 -4.59 5.34
CA PRO A 107 5.37 -5.10 4.36
C PRO A 107 5.61 -6.55 3.97
N LEU A 108 6.88 -6.95 3.76
CA LEU A 108 7.25 -8.34 3.45
C LEU A 108 6.80 -9.29 4.56
N ALA A 109 7.09 -8.97 5.83
CA ALA A 109 6.72 -9.82 6.96
C ALA A 109 5.19 -10.01 7.06
N PHE A 110 4.42 -8.93 6.89
CA PHE A 110 2.96 -9.01 6.87
C PHE A 110 2.43 -9.85 5.70
N GLY A 111 2.94 -9.59 4.49
CA GLY A 111 2.53 -10.31 3.29
C GLY A 111 2.90 -11.79 3.35
N LEU A 112 4.10 -12.13 3.88
CA LEU A 112 4.49 -13.52 4.11
C LEU A 112 3.58 -14.21 5.10
N LEU A 113 3.26 -13.56 6.21
CA LEU A 113 2.39 -14.15 7.24
C LEU A 113 1.02 -14.51 6.65
N LEU A 114 0.32 -13.56 6.06
CA LEU A 114 -1.04 -13.79 5.59
C LEU A 114 -1.08 -14.54 4.25
N GLY A 115 -0.14 -14.24 3.35
CA GLY A 115 -0.03 -14.93 2.07
C GLY A 115 0.33 -16.40 2.23
N SER A 116 1.23 -16.76 3.16
CA SER A 116 1.56 -18.16 3.43
C SER A 116 0.39 -18.92 4.04
N ILE A 117 -0.30 -18.35 5.02
CA ILE A 117 -1.50 -18.97 5.61
C ILE A 117 -2.54 -19.22 4.53
N GLY A 118 -2.86 -18.21 3.71
CA GLY A 118 -3.83 -18.38 2.62
C GLY A 118 -3.40 -19.43 1.60
N SER A 119 -2.13 -19.43 1.18
CA SER A 119 -1.58 -20.42 0.25
C SER A 119 -1.64 -21.84 0.82
N MET A 120 -1.34 -22.00 2.11
CA MET A 120 -1.43 -23.31 2.78
C MET A 120 -2.86 -23.86 2.74
N PHE A 121 -3.88 -23.02 3.00
CA PHE A 121 -5.28 -23.45 2.88
C PHE A 121 -5.66 -23.76 1.43
N GLY A 122 -5.21 -22.96 0.48
CA GLY A 122 -5.44 -23.21 -0.95
C GLY A 122 -4.87 -24.58 -1.38
N PHE A 123 -3.62 -24.87 -1.03
CA PHE A 123 -2.99 -26.17 -1.29
C PHE A 123 -3.66 -27.31 -0.53
N PHE A 124 -4.12 -27.08 0.69
CA PHE A 124 -4.84 -28.08 1.48
C PHE A 124 -6.15 -28.50 0.80
N TRP A 125 -6.96 -27.57 0.34
CA TRP A 125 -8.19 -27.90 -0.39
C TRP A 125 -7.90 -28.62 -1.71
N GLN A 126 -6.87 -28.18 -2.44
CA GLN A 126 -6.46 -28.83 -3.67
C GLN A 126 -6.00 -30.29 -3.41
N PHE A 127 -5.23 -30.50 -2.34
CA PHE A 127 -4.82 -31.85 -1.92
C PHE A 127 -6.02 -32.74 -1.57
N LEU A 128 -7.00 -32.24 -0.82
CA LEU A 128 -8.21 -32.98 -0.49
C LEU A 128 -8.98 -33.42 -1.74
N MET A 129 -9.16 -32.51 -2.70
CA MET A 129 -9.83 -32.81 -3.96
C MET A 129 -9.08 -33.89 -4.76
N MET A 130 -7.75 -33.78 -4.84
CA MET A 130 -6.92 -34.68 -5.61
C MET A 130 -6.81 -36.06 -4.93
N SER A 131 -6.68 -36.11 -3.61
CA SER A 131 -6.69 -37.38 -2.86
C SER A 131 -8.03 -38.11 -2.94
N GLY A 132 -9.13 -37.38 -2.96
CA GLY A 132 -10.48 -37.93 -3.17
C GLY A 132 -10.64 -38.55 -4.56
N SER A 133 -10.10 -37.94 -5.61
CA SER A 133 -10.13 -38.47 -6.97
C SER A 133 -9.26 -39.73 -7.12
N LEU A 134 -8.08 -39.77 -6.50
CA LEU A 134 -7.19 -40.97 -6.47
C LEU A 134 -7.84 -42.14 -5.76
N LEU A 135 -8.57 -41.88 -4.66
CA LEU A 135 -9.36 -42.91 -3.97
C LEU A 135 -10.43 -43.53 -4.88
N ALA A 136 -11.12 -42.68 -5.66
CA ALA A 136 -12.16 -43.13 -6.58
C ALA A 136 -11.60 -43.95 -7.77
N LEU A 137 -10.35 -43.68 -8.17
CA LEU A 137 -9.65 -44.41 -9.24
C LEU A 137 -8.97 -45.70 -8.80
N GLY A 138 -9.00 -46.03 -7.49
CA GLY A 138 -8.41 -47.29 -6.97
C GLY A 138 -6.87 -47.30 -6.93
N GLU A 139 -6.23 -46.13 -6.87
CA GLU A 139 -4.79 -45.96 -6.84
C GLU A 139 -4.14 -46.72 -5.65
N GLU A 140 -2.98 -47.34 -5.89
CA GLU A 140 -2.25 -48.06 -4.89
C GLU A 140 -1.72 -47.20 -3.74
N LEU A 141 -1.42 -47.84 -2.59
CA LEU A 141 -0.91 -47.19 -1.36
C LEU A 141 0.34 -46.31 -1.65
N VAL A 142 1.20 -46.75 -2.58
CA VAL A 142 2.43 -46.05 -2.96
C VAL A 142 2.10 -44.66 -3.56
N GLY A 143 1.06 -44.52 -4.40
CA GLY A 143 0.62 -43.27 -4.96
C GLY A 143 0.15 -42.29 -3.88
N ARG A 144 -0.57 -42.75 -2.87
CA ARG A 144 -1.07 -41.95 -1.74
C ARG A 144 0.06 -41.43 -0.85
N VAL A 145 1.05 -42.28 -0.53
CA VAL A 145 2.22 -41.89 0.27
C VAL A 145 3.04 -40.83 -0.47
N SER A 146 3.28 -41.04 -1.77
CA SER A 146 4.01 -40.06 -2.59
C SER A 146 3.30 -38.71 -2.65
N MET A 147 1.97 -38.68 -2.82
CA MET A 147 1.17 -37.46 -2.80
C MET A 147 1.24 -36.74 -1.48
N SER A 148 1.18 -37.43 -0.35
CA SER A 148 1.27 -36.83 0.97
C SER A 148 2.64 -36.17 1.18
N LEU A 149 3.72 -36.82 0.76
CA LEU A 149 5.07 -36.25 0.85
C LEU A 149 5.22 -35.00 0.01
N ILE A 150 4.69 -35.00 -1.23
CA ILE A 150 4.67 -33.82 -2.10
C ILE A 150 3.88 -32.69 -1.47
N PHE A 151 2.71 -32.96 -0.89
CA PHE A 151 1.90 -31.97 -0.20
C PHE A 151 2.66 -31.32 0.95
N PHE A 152 3.29 -32.06 1.83
CA PHE A 152 4.09 -31.51 2.92
C PHE A 152 5.28 -30.69 2.42
N ALA A 153 5.94 -31.14 1.35
CA ALA A 153 7.02 -30.39 0.73
C ALA A 153 6.54 -29.04 0.19
N ILE A 154 5.38 -29.01 -0.48
CA ILE A 154 4.77 -27.76 -0.99
C ILE A 154 4.43 -26.81 0.17
N ILE A 155 3.85 -27.29 1.27
CA ILE A 155 3.54 -26.47 2.43
C ILE A 155 4.81 -25.85 3.02
N ILE A 156 5.88 -26.62 3.18
CA ILE A 156 7.15 -26.12 3.74
C ILE A 156 7.78 -25.06 2.83
N VAL A 157 7.67 -25.22 1.50
CA VAL A 157 8.25 -24.30 0.51
C VAL A 157 7.34 -23.10 0.23
N SER A 158 6.05 -23.17 0.59
CA SER A 158 5.07 -22.13 0.27
C SER A 158 5.44 -20.71 0.72
N PRO A 159 6.05 -20.44 1.88
CA PRO A 159 6.47 -19.10 2.25
C PRO A 159 7.55 -18.53 1.33
N LEU A 160 8.49 -19.37 0.89
CA LEU A 160 9.50 -18.95 -0.09
C LEU A 160 8.84 -18.61 -1.44
N PHE A 161 7.90 -19.43 -1.88
CA PHE A 161 7.13 -19.16 -3.09
C PHE A 161 6.35 -17.84 -3.00
N VAL A 162 5.69 -17.58 -1.88
CA VAL A 162 5.00 -16.29 -1.64
C VAL A 162 5.97 -15.11 -1.68
N ALA A 163 7.15 -15.23 -1.05
CA ALA A 163 8.17 -14.18 -1.11
C ALA A 163 8.58 -13.89 -2.55
N VAL A 164 8.94 -14.92 -3.30
CA VAL A 164 9.39 -14.79 -4.70
C VAL A 164 8.29 -14.16 -5.56
N THR A 165 7.04 -14.61 -5.43
CA THR A 165 5.92 -14.05 -6.19
C THR A 165 5.62 -12.60 -5.82
N MET A 166 5.80 -12.20 -4.56
CA MET A 166 5.67 -10.80 -4.13
C MET A 166 6.74 -9.92 -4.79
N PHE A 167 8.00 -10.33 -4.79
CA PHE A 167 9.09 -9.56 -5.43
C PHE A 167 8.93 -9.49 -6.95
N ILE A 168 8.70 -10.63 -7.61
CA ILE A 168 8.52 -10.68 -9.07
C ILE A 168 7.26 -9.91 -9.47
N GLY A 169 6.14 -10.13 -8.79
CA GLY A 169 4.88 -9.44 -9.07
C GLY A 169 5.02 -7.93 -8.90
N SER A 170 5.67 -7.49 -7.83
CA SER A 170 5.94 -6.05 -7.61
C SER A 170 6.84 -5.47 -8.70
N ALA A 171 7.87 -6.22 -9.13
CA ALA A 171 8.77 -5.75 -10.19
C ALA A 171 8.05 -5.61 -11.53
N ILE A 172 7.22 -6.59 -11.89
CA ILE A 172 6.41 -6.55 -13.11
C ILE A 172 5.40 -5.40 -13.03
N LEU A 173 4.64 -5.28 -11.95
CA LEU A 173 3.66 -4.20 -11.76
C LEU A 173 4.32 -2.83 -11.82
N HIS A 174 5.46 -2.66 -11.14
CA HIS A 174 6.19 -1.40 -11.16
C HIS A 174 6.69 -1.05 -12.57
N LEU A 175 7.19 -2.04 -13.32
CA LEU A 175 7.60 -1.86 -14.71
C LEU A 175 6.42 -1.42 -15.59
N LEU A 176 5.26 -2.08 -15.46
CA LEU A 176 4.04 -1.72 -16.19
C LEU A 176 3.57 -0.30 -15.87
N LEU A 177 3.61 0.09 -14.58
CA LEU A 177 3.29 1.45 -14.15
C LEU A 177 4.27 2.47 -14.73
N ARG A 178 5.55 2.13 -14.84
CA ARG A 178 6.55 3.00 -15.49
C ARG A 178 6.32 3.17 -16.97
N ILE A 179 5.90 2.12 -17.69
CA ILE A 179 5.53 2.20 -19.11
C ILE A 179 4.40 3.22 -19.32
N VAL A 180 3.40 3.21 -18.44
CA VAL A 180 2.27 4.16 -18.47
C VAL A 180 2.61 5.52 -17.82
N ARG A 181 3.86 5.71 -17.37
CA ARG A 181 4.38 6.93 -16.72
C ARG A 181 3.68 7.31 -15.41
N VAL A 182 3.26 6.33 -14.61
CA VAL A 182 2.58 6.54 -13.31
C VAL A 182 3.34 6.04 -12.09
N GLY A 183 4.43 5.28 -12.25
CA GLY A 183 5.25 4.75 -11.15
C GLY A 183 6.11 5.82 -10.43
N LYS A 184 5.50 6.92 -9.96
CA LYS A 184 6.21 8.11 -9.45
C LYS A 184 6.93 7.85 -8.12
N ASN A 185 6.32 7.08 -7.21
CA ASN A 185 6.78 6.91 -5.83
C ASN A 185 7.71 5.70 -5.63
N GLY A 186 8.24 5.16 -6.75
CA GLY A 186 9.28 4.13 -6.75
C GLY A 186 8.78 2.71 -6.54
N PHE A 187 9.72 1.75 -6.62
CA PHE A 187 9.46 0.32 -6.46
C PHE A 187 8.92 -0.02 -5.06
N GLU A 188 9.47 0.59 -4.02
CA GLU A 188 9.09 0.35 -2.64
C GLU A 188 7.59 0.58 -2.42
N ALA A 189 7.04 1.68 -2.94
CA ALA A 189 5.61 1.98 -2.86
C ALA A 189 4.76 0.88 -3.53
N THR A 190 5.16 0.40 -4.72
CA THR A 190 4.49 -0.71 -5.39
C THR A 190 4.59 -2.00 -4.58
N PHE A 191 5.77 -2.30 -4.01
CA PHE A 191 6.00 -3.48 -3.19
C PHE A 191 5.14 -3.48 -1.93
N ARG A 192 4.98 -2.33 -1.28
CA ARG A 192 4.09 -2.18 -0.11
C ARG A 192 2.66 -2.54 -0.46
N VAL A 193 2.13 -2.05 -1.57
CA VAL A 193 0.78 -2.42 -2.03
C VAL A 193 0.65 -3.92 -2.25
N VAL A 194 1.57 -4.53 -3.00
CA VAL A 194 1.53 -5.97 -3.31
C VAL A 194 1.61 -6.81 -2.03
N SER A 195 2.47 -6.40 -1.09
CA SER A 195 2.66 -7.11 0.17
C SER A 195 1.44 -7.05 1.07
N TYR A 196 0.87 -5.87 1.30
CA TYR A 196 -0.32 -5.74 2.13
C TYR A 196 -1.55 -6.36 1.47
N SER A 197 -1.64 -6.35 0.13
CA SER A 197 -2.72 -7.02 -0.60
C SER A 197 -2.77 -8.53 -0.38
N GLN A 198 -1.68 -9.17 0.09
CA GLN A 198 -1.67 -10.60 0.45
C GLN A 198 -2.69 -10.94 1.56
N ALA A 199 -3.17 -9.95 2.32
CA ALA A 199 -4.24 -10.15 3.30
C ALA A 199 -5.49 -10.80 2.68
N THR A 200 -5.77 -10.54 1.41
CA THR A 200 -6.92 -11.11 0.70
C THR A 200 -6.82 -12.63 0.53
N GLN A 201 -5.61 -13.20 0.57
CA GLN A 201 -5.39 -14.63 0.44
C GLN A 201 -6.00 -15.45 1.59
N ILE A 202 -6.32 -14.80 2.72
CA ILE A 202 -7.01 -15.47 3.82
C ILE A 202 -8.40 -15.98 3.40
N CYS A 203 -9.00 -15.43 2.35
CA CYS A 203 -10.25 -15.96 1.79
C CYS A 203 -10.12 -17.42 1.34
N ALA A 204 -8.90 -17.89 1.03
CA ALA A 204 -8.64 -19.30 0.69
C ALA A 204 -8.96 -20.28 1.83
N VAL A 205 -9.21 -19.79 3.05
CA VAL A 205 -9.76 -20.61 4.16
C VAL A 205 -11.14 -21.18 3.78
N ILE A 206 -11.91 -20.48 2.95
CA ILE A 206 -13.22 -20.94 2.47
C ILE A 206 -13.01 -22.01 1.38
N PRO A 207 -13.53 -23.25 1.57
CA PRO A 207 -13.35 -24.30 0.59
C PRO A 207 -13.90 -23.93 -0.80
N PHE A 208 -13.23 -24.36 -1.85
CA PHE A 208 -13.61 -24.29 -3.26
C PHE A 208 -13.69 -22.88 -3.84
N ILE A 209 -14.40 -21.94 -3.20
CA ILE A 209 -14.65 -20.60 -3.73
C ILE A 209 -13.69 -19.53 -3.18
N GLY A 210 -13.05 -19.80 -2.04
CA GLY A 210 -12.22 -18.82 -1.35
C GLY A 210 -11.03 -18.33 -2.15
N GLY A 211 -10.38 -19.22 -2.88
CA GLY A 211 -9.28 -18.85 -3.78
C GLY A 211 -9.71 -17.93 -4.92
N PHE A 212 -10.90 -18.15 -5.48
CA PHE A 212 -11.48 -17.27 -6.51
C PHE A 212 -11.84 -15.90 -5.93
N ILE A 213 -12.51 -15.87 -4.77
CA ILE A 213 -12.85 -14.62 -4.09
C ILE A 213 -11.59 -13.84 -3.74
N GLY A 214 -10.60 -14.49 -3.12
CA GLY A 214 -9.32 -13.86 -2.78
C GLY A 214 -8.56 -13.34 -3.99
N GLY A 215 -8.56 -14.11 -5.09
CA GLY A 215 -7.94 -13.73 -6.36
C GLY A 215 -8.60 -12.54 -7.03
N LEU A 216 -9.93 -12.43 -6.98
CA LEU A 216 -10.63 -11.25 -7.47
C LEU A 216 -10.40 -10.04 -6.56
N TRP A 217 -10.46 -10.25 -5.25
CA TRP A 217 -10.32 -9.18 -4.27
C TRP A 217 -8.90 -8.60 -4.25
N ILE A 218 -7.86 -9.41 -4.43
CA ILE A 218 -6.47 -8.91 -4.52
C ILE A 218 -6.30 -7.94 -5.69
N LEU A 219 -6.92 -8.20 -6.84
CA LEU A 219 -6.88 -7.30 -7.99
C LEU A 219 -7.53 -5.95 -7.66
N ILE A 220 -8.69 -5.97 -7.00
CA ILE A 220 -9.40 -4.75 -6.58
C ILE A 220 -8.53 -3.95 -5.61
N VAL A 221 -7.99 -4.59 -4.57
CA VAL A 221 -7.14 -3.97 -3.57
C VAL A 221 -5.87 -3.40 -4.20
N GLN A 222 -5.25 -4.13 -5.13
CA GLN A 222 -4.06 -3.63 -5.84
C GLN A 222 -4.37 -2.44 -6.74
N ILE A 223 -5.49 -2.45 -7.46
CA ILE A 223 -5.90 -1.30 -8.29
C ILE A 223 -6.10 -0.05 -7.43
N ILE A 224 -6.83 -0.18 -6.32
CA ILE A 224 -7.05 0.92 -5.37
C ILE A 224 -5.72 1.36 -4.76
N GLY A 225 -4.95 0.42 -4.21
CA GLY A 225 -3.69 0.73 -3.55
C GLY A 225 -2.65 1.37 -4.47
N LEU A 226 -2.51 0.89 -5.71
CA LEU A 226 -1.59 1.48 -6.68
C LEU A 226 -2.02 2.88 -7.11
N ARG A 227 -3.33 3.11 -7.24
CA ARG A 227 -3.87 4.44 -7.51
C ARG A 227 -3.54 5.41 -6.38
N GLU A 228 -3.81 5.04 -5.13
CA GLU A 228 -3.61 5.89 -3.97
C GLU A 228 -2.12 6.15 -3.70
N ILE A 229 -1.31 5.09 -3.67
CA ILE A 229 0.10 5.23 -3.30
C ILE A 229 0.94 5.95 -4.37
N HIS A 230 0.54 5.88 -5.65
CA HIS A 230 1.19 6.58 -6.76
C HIS A 230 0.48 7.88 -7.15
N GLU A 231 -0.58 8.27 -6.44
CA GLU A 231 -1.35 9.51 -6.68
C GLU A 231 -1.74 9.66 -8.15
N THR A 232 -2.43 8.65 -8.67
CA THR A 232 -2.77 8.56 -10.09
C THR A 232 -4.26 8.27 -10.30
N SER A 233 -4.70 8.12 -11.55
CA SER A 233 -6.09 7.77 -11.87
C SER A 233 -6.27 6.26 -12.02
N TYR A 234 -7.46 5.75 -11.71
CA TYR A 234 -7.85 4.36 -11.93
C TYR A 234 -7.60 3.90 -13.37
N LEU A 235 -7.95 4.75 -14.35
CA LEU A 235 -7.78 4.42 -15.76
C LEU A 235 -6.32 4.07 -16.10
N ARG A 236 -5.36 4.83 -15.59
CA ARG A 236 -3.94 4.59 -15.86
C ARG A 236 -3.44 3.29 -15.21
N VAL A 237 -3.89 2.99 -13.99
CA VAL A 237 -3.56 1.72 -13.33
C VAL A 237 -4.15 0.55 -14.10
N ILE A 238 -5.43 0.63 -14.48
CA ILE A 238 -6.10 -0.41 -15.26
C ILE A 238 -5.41 -0.61 -16.62
N LEU A 239 -5.06 0.47 -17.32
CA LEU A 239 -4.29 0.38 -18.58
C LEU A 239 -2.96 -0.33 -18.38
N ALA A 240 -2.22 -0.05 -17.29
CA ALA A 240 -0.98 -0.76 -16.98
C ALA A 240 -1.23 -2.27 -16.81
N LEU A 241 -2.27 -2.65 -16.06
CA LEU A 241 -2.64 -4.05 -15.84
C LEU A 241 -3.15 -4.77 -17.08
N LEU A 242 -3.71 -4.06 -18.06
CA LEU A 242 -4.17 -4.62 -19.31
C LEU A 242 -3.03 -4.90 -20.31
N ILE A 243 -1.86 -4.29 -20.17
CA ILE A 243 -0.71 -4.53 -21.06
C ILE A 243 -0.37 -6.02 -21.20
N PRO A 244 -0.14 -6.78 -20.11
CA PRO A 244 0.19 -8.20 -20.24
C PRO A 244 -0.95 -9.02 -20.87
N VAL A 245 -2.21 -8.67 -20.60
CA VAL A 245 -3.36 -9.34 -21.19
C VAL A 245 -3.39 -9.10 -22.70
N ALA A 246 -3.18 -7.86 -23.14
CA ALA A 246 -3.10 -7.51 -24.56
C ALA A 246 -1.93 -8.22 -25.26
N LEU A 247 -0.76 -8.30 -24.62
CA LEU A 247 0.40 -9.01 -25.16
C LEU A 247 0.13 -10.52 -25.31
N ILE A 248 -0.47 -11.15 -24.32
CA ILE A 248 -0.85 -12.57 -24.37
C ILE A 248 -1.86 -12.78 -25.50
N LEU A 249 -2.89 -11.94 -25.60
CA LEU A 249 -3.89 -12.05 -26.68
C LEU A 249 -3.27 -11.92 -28.05
N LEU A 250 -2.37 -10.94 -28.26
CA LEU A 250 -1.64 -10.77 -29.51
C LEU A 250 -0.78 -12.00 -29.84
N LEU A 251 -0.10 -12.56 -28.85
CA LEU A 251 0.72 -13.77 -29.02
C LEU A 251 -0.15 -14.98 -29.43
N VAL A 252 -1.28 -15.17 -28.74
CA VAL A 252 -2.22 -16.25 -29.07
C VAL A 252 -2.75 -16.10 -30.50
N LEU A 253 -3.16 -14.90 -30.88
CA LEU A 253 -3.64 -14.62 -32.24
C LEU A 253 -2.52 -14.85 -33.29
N ALA A 254 -1.28 -14.44 -32.99
CA ALA A 254 -0.13 -14.64 -33.86
C ALA A 254 0.20 -16.14 -34.07
N ILE A 255 -0.14 -17.00 -33.13
CA ILE A 255 0.07 -18.46 -33.24
C ILE A 255 -1.14 -19.12 -33.93
N VAL A 256 -2.35 -18.78 -33.50
CA VAL A 256 -3.59 -19.45 -33.94
C VAL A 256 -3.90 -19.12 -35.40
N ILE A 257 -3.74 -17.85 -35.81
CA ILE A 257 -4.06 -17.45 -37.18
C ILE A 257 -3.22 -18.22 -38.21
N PRO A 258 -1.88 -18.33 -38.12
CA PRO A 258 -1.11 -19.13 -39.07
C PRO A 258 -1.48 -20.61 -39.05
N LEU A 259 -1.73 -21.19 -37.85
CA LEU A 259 -2.17 -22.58 -37.72
C LEU A 259 -3.50 -22.84 -38.45
N LEU A 260 -4.44 -21.91 -38.37
CA LEU A 260 -5.72 -22.03 -39.09
C LEU A 260 -5.57 -21.83 -40.60
N VAL A 261 -4.70 -20.89 -41.04
CA VAL A 261 -4.49 -20.59 -42.44
C VAL A 261 -3.64 -21.67 -43.15
N PHE A 262 -2.59 -22.15 -42.52
CA PHE A 262 -1.67 -23.09 -43.12
C PHE A 262 -1.87 -24.56 -42.68
N GLY A 263 -2.61 -24.80 -41.60
CA GLY A 263 -2.90 -26.16 -41.10
C GLY A 263 -4.17 -26.79 -41.68
N LEU A 264 -5.00 -25.99 -42.42
CA LEU A 264 -6.23 -26.45 -43.11
C LEU A 264 -6.03 -26.56 -44.63
N GLY A 265 -4.83 -26.32 -45.14
CA GLY A 265 -4.43 -26.53 -46.53
C GLY A 265 -3.48 -27.68 -46.68
#